data_15ec9cdd5a91aed815461366c0e9b5c1
#
_entry.id   15ec9cdd5a91aed815461366c0e9b5c1
#
_cell.length_a   1.000
_cell.length_b   1.000
_cell.length_c   1.000
_cell.angle_alpha   90.00
_cell.angle_beta   90.00
_cell.angle_gamma   90.00
#
_symmetry.space_group_name_H-M   'P 1'
#
loop_
_entity.id
_entity.type
_entity.pdbx_description
1 polymer ?
#
loop_
_entity_poly.entity_id
_entity_poly.type
_entity_poly.pdbx_seq_one_letter_code
_entity_poly.pdbx_strand_id
1 'polypeptide(L)'
;MAISAEQLNIILSAQDKALTKALDRSTKNVNRFAKKSQQNLSRTSKSFDSLGKAARRLAPIIAAAVSVGAAKNAITLGKEIGDLARIAGVGAEEFQELAFAARTVGISQEKLSDIFKDMNDRVSDFIQTGGGPMKDFFEQVAPLVGVTAEQFKNLSGPDALQLYVDTLQKAGANQQDFTFYLEAMASDATALVPLLKDNAAGF
;
A
#
# COMPACT_ATOMS: atom_id res chain seq x y z
N MET A 1 -29.44 -39.66 22.73
CA MET A 1 -29.44 -39.19 24.13
C MET A 1 -29.89 -37.75 24.15
N ALA A 2 -31.02 -37.45 24.78
CA ALA A 2 -31.50 -36.05 24.90
C ALA A 2 -30.72 -35.34 26.02
N ILE A 3 -30.21 -34.16 25.72
CA ILE A 3 -29.51 -33.29 26.70
C ILE A 3 -30.58 -32.78 27.68
N SER A 4 -30.36 -32.88 28.99
CA SER A 4 -31.29 -32.39 29.98
C SER A 4 -31.26 -30.85 30.03
N ALA A 5 -32.35 -30.18 30.45
CA ALA A 5 -32.43 -28.72 30.57
C ALA A 5 -31.33 -28.14 31.49
N GLU A 6 -30.92 -28.88 32.51
CA GLU A 6 -29.81 -28.50 33.39
C GLU A 6 -28.45 -28.54 32.68
N GLN A 7 -28.20 -29.57 31.87
CA GLN A 7 -26.97 -29.66 31.05
C GLN A 7 -26.91 -28.54 30.00
N LEU A 8 -28.04 -28.21 29.39
CA LEU A 8 -28.13 -27.10 28.44
C LEU A 8 -27.85 -25.75 29.10
N ASN A 9 -28.38 -25.51 30.30
CA ASN A 9 -28.10 -24.26 31.06
C ASN A 9 -26.63 -24.13 31.48
N ILE A 10 -25.98 -25.22 31.85
CA ILE A 10 -24.56 -25.23 32.20
C ILE A 10 -23.71 -24.91 30.96
N ILE A 11 -24.03 -25.48 29.80
CA ILE A 11 -23.30 -25.21 28.54
C ILE A 11 -23.51 -23.76 28.10
N LEU A 12 -24.73 -23.23 28.14
CA LEU A 12 -25.05 -21.87 27.78
C LEU A 12 -24.30 -20.85 28.68
N SER A 13 -24.33 -21.09 30.01
CA SER A 13 -23.65 -20.20 30.96
C SER A 13 -22.11 -20.26 30.85
N ALA A 14 -21.55 -21.41 30.46
CA ALA A 14 -20.11 -21.53 30.20
C ALA A 14 -19.69 -20.82 28.91
N GLN A 15 -20.52 -20.90 27.86
CA GLN A 15 -20.29 -20.17 26.61
C GLN A 15 -20.43 -18.66 26.79
N ASP A 16 -21.40 -18.18 27.55
CA ASP A 16 -21.57 -16.76 27.90
C ASP A 16 -20.35 -16.21 28.64
N LYS A 17 -19.83 -16.94 29.62
CA LYS A 17 -18.60 -16.56 30.34
C LYS A 17 -17.37 -16.53 29.44
N ALA A 18 -17.25 -17.47 28.50
CA ALA A 18 -16.14 -17.51 27.56
C ALA A 18 -16.24 -16.35 26.56
N LEU A 19 -17.42 -16.04 26.05
CA LEU A 19 -17.69 -14.93 25.16
C LEU A 19 -17.43 -13.59 25.83
N THR A 20 -17.95 -13.39 27.05
CA THR A 20 -17.68 -12.16 27.83
C THR A 20 -16.20 -11.96 28.06
N LYS A 21 -15.46 -13.03 28.42
CA LYS A 21 -14.01 -12.97 28.62
C LYS A 21 -13.23 -12.67 27.33
N ALA A 22 -13.70 -13.16 26.20
CA ALA A 22 -13.13 -12.86 24.87
C ALA A 22 -13.40 -11.40 24.48
N LEU A 23 -14.61 -10.91 24.68
CA LEU A 23 -14.97 -9.50 24.44
C LEU A 23 -14.18 -8.54 25.34
N ASP A 24 -14.04 -8.85 26.62
CA ASP A 24 -13.20 -8.05 27.54
C ASP A 24 -11.73 -7.99 27.10
N ARG A 25 -11.17 -9.10 26.64
CA ARG A 25 -9.81 -9.14 26.09
C ARG A 25 -9.69 -8.31 24.82
N SER A 26 -10.66 -8.42 23.93
CA SER A 26 -10.71 -7.66 22.68
C SER A 26 -10.80 -6.16 22.97
N THR A 27 -11.70 -5.74 23.86
CA THR A 27 -11.85 -4.35 24.30
C THR A 27 -10.56 -3.80 24.93
N LYS A 28 -9.91 -4.59 25.78
CA LYS A 28 -8.61 -4.20 26.35
C LYS A 28 -7.52 -4.04 25.30
N ASN A 29 -7.49 -4.90 24.28
CA ASN A 29 -6.53 -4.81 23.19
C ASN A 29 -6.79 -3.58 22.32
N VAL A 30 -8.04 -3.31 21.96
CA VAL A 30 -8.45 -2.11 21.21
C VAL A 30 -8.07 -0.84 21.99
N ASN A 31 -8.36 -0.79 23.29
CA ASN A 31 -8.01 0.36 24.13
C ASN A 31 -6.49 0.56 24.26
N ARG A 32 -5.71 -0.53 24.34
CA ARG A 32 -4.23 -0.45 24.33
C ARG A 32 -3.71 0.06 23.00
N PHE A 33 -4.27 -0.42 21.88
CA PHE A 33 -3.89 0.04 20.54
C PHE A 33 -4.23 1.52 20.36
N ALA A 34 -5.45 1.95 20.73
CA ALA A 34 -5.87 3.35 20.67
C ALA A 34 -4.95 4.26 21.50
N LYS A 35 -4.61 3.84 22.75
CA LYS A 35 -3.70 4.59 23.61
C LYS A 35 -2.28 4.66 23.05
N LYS A 36 -1.77 3.57 22.46
CA LYS A 36 -0.45 3.53 21.83
C LYS A 36 -0.41 4.39 20.56
N SER A 37 -1.47 4.35 19.74
CA SER A 37 -1.63 5.20 18.56
C SER A 37 -1.69 6.68 18.93
N GLN A 38 -2.46 7.04 19.96
CA GLN A 38 -2.53 8.41 20.46
C GLN A 38 -1.18 8.91 21.02
N GLN A 39 -0.42 8.05 21.70
CA GLN A 39 0.93 8.38 22.17
C GLN A 39 1.92 8.57 21.02
N ASN A 40 1.82 7.75 19.96
CA ASN A 40 2.66 7.90 18.78
C ASN A 40 2.30 9.19 18.01
N LEU A 41 1.02 9.47 17.80
CA LEU A 41 0.55 10.72 17.19
C LEU A 41 1.01 11.95 17.99
N SER A 42 0.94 11.91 19.33
CA SER A 42 1.40 13.02 20.16
C SER A 42 2.93 13.22 20.13
N ARG A 43 3.70 12.13 19.95
CA ARG A 43 5.16 12.21 19.74
C ARG A 43 5.49 12.80 18.39
N THR A 44 4.80 12.35 17.33
CA THR A 44 4.93 12.87 15.98
C THR A 44 4.56 14.35 15.92
N SER A 45 3.43 14.75 16.52
CA SER A 45 3.02 16.16 16.65
C SER A 45 4.07 17.03 17.35
N LYS A 46 4.66 16.53 18.45
CA LYS A 46 5.75 17.26 19.16
C LYS A 46 7.01 17.40 18.31
N SER A 47 7.31 16.39 17.46
CA SER A 47 8.42 16.46 16.52
C SER A 47 8.14 17.48 15.41
N PHE A 48 6.91 17.54 14.89
CA PHE A 48 6.49 18.57 13.94
C PHE A 48 6.46 19.97 14.57
N ASP A 49 6.07 20.11 15.82
CA ASP A 49 6.13 21.38 16.55
C ASP A 49 7.58 21.89 16.75
N SER A 50 8.51 20.98 17.02
CA SER A 50 9.93 21.31 17.12
C SER A 50 10.54 21.68 15.76
N LEU A 51 10.15 20.97 14.69
CA LEU A 51 10.50 21.31 13.31
C LEU A 51 9.87 22.64 12.89
N GLY A 52 8.61 22.88 13.23
CA GLY A 52 7.91 24.14 12.99
C GLY A 52 8.56 25.32 13.72
N LYS A 53 9.04 25.14 14.95
CA LYS A 53 9.82 26.16 15.68
C LYS A 53 11.18 26.39 15.09
N ALA A 54 11.88 25.34 14.64
CA ALA A 54 13.14 25.43 13.93
C ALA A 54 12.94 26.12 12.56
N ALA A 55 11.90 25.77 11.82
CA ALA A 55 11.55 26.40 10.55
C ALA A 55 11.21 27.90 10.73
N ARG A 56 10.46 28.26 11.79
CA ARG A 56 10.18 29.66 12.10
C ARG A 56 11.42 30.48 12.50
N ARG A 57 12.43 29.85 13.10
CA ARG A 57 13.71 30.49 13.39
C ARG A 57 14.59 30.65 12.14
N LEU A 58 14.44 29.75 11.17
CA LEU A 58 15.14 29.80 9.89
C LEU A 58 14.38 30.60 8.83
N ALA A 59 13.07 30.86 9.03
CA ALA A 59 12.21 31.59 8.10
C ALA A 59 12.81 32.96 7.67
N PRO A 60 13.35 33.81 8.55
CA PRO A 60 13.95 35.07 8.12
C PRO A 60 15.25 34.87 7.31
N ILE A 61 15.98 33.79 7.53
CA ILE A 61 17.20 33.46 6.78
C ILE A 61 16.82 32.91 5.40
N ILE A 62 15.80 32.09 5.34
CA ILE A 62 15.28 31.49 4.09
C ILE A 62 14.53 32.56 3.28
N ALA A 63 13.75 33.42 3.92
CA ALA A 63 13.03 34.52 3.23
C ALA A 63 13.97 35.49 2.53
N ALA A 64 15.18 35.70 3.05
CA ALA A 64 16.21 36.49 2.38
C ALA A 64 16.91 35.76 1.22
N ALA A 65 16.87 34.42 1.21
CA ALA A 65 17.51 33.59 0.19
C ALA A 65 16.53 32.98 -0.86
N VAL A 66 15.22 32.98 -0.57
CA VAL A 66 14.19 32.46 -1.50
C VAL A 66 13.91 33.55 -2.55
N SER A 67 14.69 33.52 -3.60
CA SER A 67 14.39 34.29 -4.83
C SER A 67 13.01 33.81 -5.39
N VAL A 68 12.36 34.71 -6.16
CA VAL A 68 11.11 34.39 -6.90
C VAL A 68 11.24 33.10 -7.74
N GLY A 69 12.46 32.71 -8.12
CA GLY A 69 12.78 31.45 -8.79
C GLY A 69 12.56 30.20 -7.94
N ALA A 70 12.93 30.23 -6.66
CA ALA A 70 12.73 29.08 -5.78
C ALA A 70 11.25 28.83 -5.47
N ALA A 71 10.44 29.88 -5.33
CA ALA A 71 8.99 29.75 -5.16
C ALA A 71 8.33 29.17 -6.42
N LYS A 72 8.74 29.62 -7.61
CA LYS A 72 8.25 29.03 -8.89
C LYS A 72 8.63 27.55 -9.00
N ASN A 73 9.86 27.19 -8.68
CA ASN A 73 10.32 25.79 -8.72
C ASN A 73 9.52 24.90 -7.74
N ALA A 74 9.22 25.39 -6.53
CA ALA A 74 8.42 24.64 -5.56
C ALA A 74 6.97 24.40 -6.05
N ILE A 75 6.37 25.42 -6.69
CA ILE A 75 5.01 25.29 -7.27
C ILE A 75 5.03 24.31 -8.45
N THR A 76 6.04 24.39 -9.33
CA THR A 76 6.19 23.48 -10.47
C THR A 76 6.38 22.05 -10.01
N LEU A 77 7.27 21.83 -9.03
CA LEU A 77 7.50 20.49 -8.45
C LEU A 77 6.24 19.93 -7.79
N GLY A 78 5.49 20.75 -7.02
CA GLY A 78 4.24 20.33 -6.41
C GLY A 78 3.18 19.94 -7.44
N LYS A 79 3.10 20.67 -8.56
CA LYS A 79 2.20 20.31 -9.66
C LYS A 79 2.63 19.01 -10.34
N GLU A 80 3.91 18.85 -10.62
CA GLU A 80 4.47 17.64 -11.23
C GLU A 80 4.18 16.40 -10.39
N ILE A 81 4.44 16.45 -9.06
CA ILE A 81 4.09 15.37 -8.13
C ILE A 81 2.59 15.09 -8.14
N GLY A 82 1.74 16.13 -8.15
CA GLY A 82 0.30 15.96 -8.22
C GLY A 82 -0.17 15.29 -9.52
N ASP A 83 0.45 15.62 -10.65
CA ASP A 83 0.14 15.00 -11.95
C ASP A 83 0.57 13.52 -11.98
N LEU A 84 1.75 13.19 -11.48
CA LEU A 84 2.25 11.82 -11.39
C LEU A 84 1.40 10.96 -10.43
N ALA A 85 1.04 11.50 -9.28
CA ALA A 85 0.16 10.84 -8.31
C ALA A 85 -1.22 10.53 -8.90
N ARG A 86 -1.79 11.47 -9.66
CA ARG A 86 -3.07 11.29 -10.35
C ARG A 86 -2.99 10.19 -11.41
N ILE A 87 -1.88 10.09 -12.14
CA ILE A 87 -1.64 9.01 -13.12
C ILE A 87 -1.54 7.65 -12.40
N ALA A 88 -0.87 7.62 -11.26
CA ALA A 88 -0.74 6.42 -10.41
C ALA A 88 -2.07 6.02 -9.72
N GLY A 89 -3.05 6.92 -9.67
CA GLY A 89 -4.34 6.69 -9.00
C GLY A 89 -4.31 6.83 -7.48
N VAL A 90 -3.36 7.61 -6.94
CA VAL A 90 -3.17 7.83 -5.49
C VAL A 90 -3.09 9.31 -5.13
N GLY A 91 -3.07 9.62 -3.83
CA GLY A 91 -2.83 10.97 -3.32
C GLY A 91 -1.37 11.42 -3.51
N ALA A 92 -1.13 12.74 -3.55
CA ALA A 92 0.23 13.27 -3.73
C ALA A 92 1.18 12.91 -2.57
N GLU A 93 0.67 12.82 -1.35
CA GLU A 93 1.45 12.44 -0.16
C GLU A 93 1.87 10.97 -0.25
N GLU A 94 0.94 10.08 -0.50
CA GLU A 94 1.20 8.65 -0.70
C GLU A 94 2.17 8.41 -1.87
N PHE A 95 1.97 9.10 -2.99
CA PHE A 95 2.90 9.00 -4.11
C PHE A 95 4.32 9.41 -3.76
N GLN A 96 4.51 10.45 -2.95
CA GLN A 96 5.84 10.87 -2.48
C GLN A 96 6.52 9.82 -1.61
N GLU A 97 5.78 9.15 -0.74
CA GLU A 97 6.29 8.05 0.09
C GLU A 97 6.75 6.89 -0.79
N LEU A 98 5.91 6.46 -1.71
CA LEU A 98 6.25 5.41 -2.68
C LEU A 98 7.43 5.78 -3.56
N ALA A 99 7.48 7.02 -4.06
CA ALA A 99 8.58 7.52 -4.88
C ALA A 99 9.90 7.62 -4.09
N PHE A 100 9.83 7.96 -2.81
CA PHE A 100 11.01 7.96 -1.94
C PHE A 100 11.59 6.54 -1.82
N ALA A 101 10.75 5.55 -1.52
CA ALA A 101 11.18 4.16 -1.43
C ALA A 101 11.71 3.65 -2.79
N ALA A 102 11.01 3.90 -3.89
CA ALA A 102 11.40 3.48 -5.24
C ALA A 102 12.79 3.99 -5.65
N ARG A 103 13.16 5.20 -5.23
CA ARG A 103 14.51 5.75 -5.46
C ARG A 103 15.62 4.91 -4.82
N THR A 104 15.35 4.23 -3.71
CA THR A 104 16.34 3.36 -3.04
C THR A 104 16.75 2.16 -3.90
N VAL A 105 15.87 1.76 -4.83
CA VAL A 105 16.10 0.69 -5.81
C VAL A 105 16.34 1.23 -7.23
N GLY A 106 16.60 2.53 -7.37
CA GLY A 106 16.99 3.16 -8.64
C GLY A 106 15.83 3.53 -9.58
N ILE A 107 14.59 3.55 -9.10
CA ILE A 107 13.41 3.96 -9.88
C ILE A 107 13.10 5.43 -9.64
N SER A 108 13.01 6.22 -10.71
CA SER A 108 12.59 7.63 -10.63
C SER A 108 11.07 7.74 -10.40
N GLN A 109 10.59 8.90 -9.96
CA GLN A 109 9.17 9.12 -9.72
C GLN A 109 8.33 9.04 -11.01
N GLU A 110 8.88 9.47 -12.14
CA GLU A 110 8.25 9.37 -13.46
C GLU A 110 8.07 7.90 -13.86
N LYS A 111 9.17 7.12 -13.75
CA LYS A 111 9.12 5.67 -14.03
C LYS A 111 8.15 4.93 -13.11
N LEU A 112 8.11 5.31 -11.83
CA LEU A 112 7.17 4.71 -10.88
C LEU A 112 5.73 4.99 -11.29
N SER A 113 5.41 6.22 -11.67
CA SER A 113 4.08 6.59 -12.17
C SER A 113 3.71 5.81 -13.45
N ASP A 114 4.66 5.64 -14.37
CA ASP A 114 4.46 4.86 -15.59
C ASP A 114 4.21 3.38 -15.27
N ILE A 115 4.96 2.78 -14.34
CA ILE A 115 4.73 1.39 -13.90
C ILE A 115 3.32 1.22 -13.35
N PHE A 116 2.84 2.13 -12.49
CA PHE A 116 1.50 2.06 -11.94
C PHE A 116 0.41 2.26 -13.00
N LYS A 117 0.64 3.17 -13.95
CA LYS A 117 -0.25 3.36 -15.09
C LYS A 117 -0.30 2.10 -15.96
N ASP A 118 0.84 1.55 -16.33
CA ASP A 118 0.94 0.32 -17.13
C ASP A 118 0.22 -0.84 -16.45
N MET A 119 0.35 -0.99 -15.13
CA MET A 119 -0.38 -1.99 -14.36
C MET A 119 -1.89 -1.87 -14.58
N ASN A 120 -2.45 -0.67 -14.40
CA ASN A 120 -3.87 -0.43 -14.56
C ASN A 120 -4.33 -0.61 -16.02
N ASP A 121 -3.57 -0.14 -16.99
CA ASP A 121 -3.89 -0.28 -18.41
C ASP A 121 -3.93 -1.75 -18.82
N ARG A 122 -2.96 -2.57 -18.41
CA ARG A 122 -2.88 -3.99 -18.77
C ARG A 122 -3.93 -4.85 -18.06
N VAL A 123 -4.25 -4.55 -16.81
CA VAL A 123 -5.39 -5.18 -16.13
C VAL A 123 -6.69 -4.85 -16.85
N SER A 124 -6.89 -3.58 -17.21
CA SER A 124 -8.07 -3.14 -17.94
C SER A 124 -8.20 -3.80 -19.32
N ASP A 125 -7.09 -3.93 -20.05
CA ASP A 125 -7.04 -4.63 -21.33
C ASP A 125 -7.49 -6.09 -21.17
N PHE A 126 -6.96 -6.81 -20.19
CA PHE A 126 -7.39 -8.20 -19.95
C PHE A 126 -8.86 -8.30 -19.56
N ILE A 127 -9.36 -7.44 -18.67
CA ILE A 127 -10.78 -7.45 -18.26
C ILE A 127 -11.70 -7.22 -19.45
N GLN A 128 -11.31 -6.36 -20.40
CA GLN A 128 -12.13 -6.01 -21.55
C GLN A 128 -12.03 -7.00 -22.69
N THR A 129 -10.86 -7.59 -22.93
CA THR A 129 -10.56 -8.37 -24.13
C THR A 129 -10.33 -9.86 -23.86
N GLY A 130 -10.01 -10.23 -22.61
CA GLY A 130 -9.52 -11.56 -22.24
C GLY A 130 -8.13 -11.86 -22.81
N GLY A 131 -7.42 -10.85 -23.28
CA GLY A 131 -6.10 -10.96 -23.92
C GLY A 131 -5.05 -10.07 -23.27
N GLY A 132 -4.06 -9.67 -24.07
CA GLY A 132 -2.99 -8.76 -23.64
C GLY A 132 -1.91 -9.40 -22.76
N PRO A 133 -0.95 -8.59 -22.28
CA PRO A 133 0.21 -9.07 -21.53
C PRO A 133 -0.11 -9.78 -20.21
N MET A 134 -1.30 -9.51 -19.62
CA MET A 134 -1.74 -10.12 -18.37
C MET A 134 -2.44 -11.46 -18.54
N LYS A 135 -2.62 -11.95 -19.79
CA LYS A 135 -3.36 -13.19 -20.05
C LYS A 135 -2.75 -14.39 -19.34
N ASP A 136 -1.46 -14.60 -19.50
CA ASP A 136 -0.80 -15.77 -18.90
C ASP A 136 -0.86 -15.75 -17.37
N PHE A 137 -0.77 -14.58 -16.76
CA PHE A 137 -0.94 -14.41 -15.31
C PHE A 137 -2.34 -14.80 -14.86
N PHE A 138 -3.38 -14.29 -15.49
CA PHE A 138 -4.77 -14.56 -15.09
C PHE A 138 -5.24 -15.96 -15.45
N GLU A 139 -4.68 -16.60 -16.47
CA GLU A 139 -5.05 -17.96 -16.86
C GLU A 139 -4.23 -19.04 -16.11
N GLN A 140 -2.96 -18.78 -15.79
CA GLN A 140 -2.04 -19.81 -15.29
C GLN A 140 -1.66 -19.62 -13.81
N VAL A 141 -1.54 -18.38 -13.31
CA VAL A 141 -1.04 -18.10 -11.96
C VAL A 141 -2.15 -17.76 -10.98
N ALA A 142 -2.96 -16.77 -11.31
CA ALA A 142 -3.99 -16.24 -10.42
C ALA A 142 -4.98 -17.33 -9.93
N PRO A 143 -5.42 -18.30 -10.77
CA PRO A 143 -6.31 -19.37 -10.33
C PRO A 143 -5.69 -20.30 -9.29
N LEU A 144 -4.36 -20.48 -9.27
CA LEU A 144 -3.69 -21.36 -8.30
C LEU A 144 -3.90 -20.91 -6.86
N VAL A 145 -4.14 -19.62 -6.65
CA VAL A 145 -4.31 -19.00 -5.32
C VAL A 145 -5.68 -18.34 -5.15
N GLY A 146 -6.61 -18.60 -6.08
CA GLY A 146 -7.99 -18.12 -6.00
C GLY A 146 -8.15 -16.62 -6.26
N VAL A 147 -7.20 -16.00 -6.97
CA VAL A 147 -7.26 -14.60 -7.36
C VAL A 147 -7.93 -14.47 -8.73
N THR A 148 -8.75 -13.44 -8.91
CA THR A 148 -9.51 -13.19 -10.14
C THR A 148 -9.23 -11.78 -10.67
N ALA A 149 -9.44 -11.56 -11.97
CA ALA A 149 -9.28 -10.24 -12.58
C ALA A 149 -10.22 -9.18 -11.98
N GLU A 150 -11.42 -9.57 -11.51
CA GLU A 150 -12.35 -8.66 -10.85
C GLU A 150 -11.79 -8.06 -9.54
N GLN A 151 -10.90 -8.75 -8.85
CA GLN A 151 -10.27 -8.22 -7.63
C GLN A 151 -9.32 -7.05 -7.92
N PHE A 152 -8.82 -6.93 -9.15
CA PHE A 152 -7.99 -5.81 -9.59
C PHE A 152 -8.79 -4.58 -10.02
N LYS A 153 -10.08 -4.76 -10.27
CA LYS A 153 -10.97 -3.78 -10.86
C LYS A 153 -11.05 -2.55 -10.03
N ASN A 154 -10.85 -1.66 -9.71
CA ASN A 154 -10.94 -0.47 -8.85
C ASN A 154 -9.77 -0.32 -7.87
N LEU A 155 -8.69 -1.08 -8.06
CA LEU A 155 -7.48 -0.84 -7.31
C LEU A 155 -6.71 0.36 -7.87
N SER A 156 -6.00 1.06 -6.99
CA SER A 156 -4.96 2.00 -7.41
C SER A 156 -3.81 1.26 -8.11
N GLY A 157 -2.98 1.97 -8.85
CA GLY A 157 -1.80 1.35 -9.47
C GLY A 157 -0.89 0.62 -8.48
N PRO A 158 -0.52 1.22 -7.34
CA PRO A 158 0.24 0.55 -6.29
C PRO A 158 -0.44 -0.69 -5.71
N ASP A 159 -1.74 -0.59 -5.37
CA ASP A 159 -2.49 -1.71 -4.82
C ASP A 159 -2.60 -2.88 -5.80
N ALA A 160 -2.83 -2.58 -7.09
CA ALA A 160 -2.88 -3.57 -8.14
C ALA A 160 -1.51 -4.26 -8.33
N LEU A 161 -0.42 -3.50 -8.32
CA LEU A 161 0.93 -4.05 -8.40
C LEU A 161 1.27 -4.90 -7.17
N GLN A 162 0.87 -4.47 -5.97
CA GLN A 162 1.05 -5.25 -4.75
C GLN A 162 0.29 -6.58 -4.81
N LEU A 163 -1.00 -6.55 -5.18
CA LEU A 163 -1.80 -7.76 -5.34
C LEU A 163 -1.19 -8.71 -6.39
N TYR A 164 -0.64 -8.17 -7.46
CA TYR A 164 0.03 -8.93 -8.50
C TYR A 164 1.27 -9.68 -7.97
N VAL A 165 2.15 -8.96 -7.28
CA VAL A 165 3.36 -9.54 -6.68
C VAL A 165 3.03 -10.56 -5.59
N ASP A 166 2.08 -10.25 -4.72
CA ASP A 166 1.60 -11.18 -3.68
C ASP A 166 1.03 -12.47 -4.28
N THR A 167 0.32 -12.35 -5.40
CA THR A 167 -0.24 -13.49 -6.13
C THR A 167 0.86 -14.38 -6.67
N LEU A 168 1.87 -13.82 -7.32
CA LEU A 168 3.05 -14.54 -7.79
C LEU A 168 3.78 -15.24 -6.62
N GLN A 169 3.96 -14.55 -5.52
CA GLN A 169 4.64 -15.08 -4.34
C GLN A 169 3.86 -16.27 -3.73
N LYS A 170 2.54 -16.12 -3.54
CA LYS A 170 1.67 -17.17 -3.01
C LYS A 170 1.56 -18.37 -3.94
N ALA A 171 1.63 -18.17 -5.24
CA ALA A 171 1.67 -19.24 -6.24
C ALA A 171 3.02 -19.98 -6.29
N GLY A 172 4.02 -19.55 -5.52
CA GLY A 172 5.34 -20.17 -5.47
C GLY A 172 6.26 -19.81 -6.63
N ALA A 173 6.03 -18.67 -7.29
CA ALA A 173 6.86 -18.17 -8.38
C ALA A 173 8.33 -18.04 -7.96
N ASN A 174 9.24 -18.56 -8.78
CA ASN A 174 10.66 -18.40 -8.61
C ASN A 174 11.16 -17.07 -9.23
N GLN A 175 12.46 -16.78 -9.13
CA GLN A 175 13.02 -15.53 -9.64
C GLN A 175 12.85 -15.34 -11.16
N GLN A 176 12.89 -16.44 -11.94
CA GLN A 176 12.69 -16.36 -13.39
C GLN A 176 11.23 -16.05 -13.72
N ASP A 177 10.30 -16.67 -12.98
CA ASP A 177 8.86 -16.39 -13.11
C ASP A 177 8.56 -14.94 -12.77
N PHE A 178 9.11 -14.41 -11.68
CA PHE A 178 8.97 -12.99 -11.31
C PHE A 178 9.46 -12.08 -12.45
N THR A 179 10.63 -12.37 -13.02
CA THR A 179 11.16 -11.59 -14.14
C THR A 179 10.21 -11.66 -15.33
N PHE A 180 9.78 -12.85 -15.74
CA PHE A 180 8.91 -13.05 -16.89
C PHE A 180 7.59 -12.28 -16.75
N TYR A 181 6.90 -12.45 -15.61
CA TYR A 181 5.60 -11.83 -15.40
C TYR A 181 5.70 -10.31 -15.19
N LEU A 182 6.73 -9.81 -14.52
CA LEU A 182 6.90 -8.37 -14.30
C LEU A 182 7.37 -7.65 -15.56
N GLU A 183 8.21 -8.25 -16.39
CA GLU A 183 8.60 -7.67 -17.68
C GLU A 183 7.41 -7.61 -18.65
N ALA A 184 6.52 -8.59 -18.62
CA ALA A 184 5.27 -8.54 -19.39
C ALA A 184 4.36 -7.40 -18.97
N MET A 185 4.41 -7.01 -17.69
CA MET A 185 3.64 -5.93 -17.11
C MET A 185 4.31 -4.56 -17.33
N ALA A 186 5.56 -4.38 -16.89
CA ALA A 186 6.37 -3.19 -17.12
C ALA A 186 7.86 -3.52 -16.95
N SER A 187 8.69 -3.18 -17.92
CA SER A 187 10.10 -3.63 -17.96
C SER A 187 10.92 -3.27 -16.72
N ASP A 188 10.63 -2.11 -16.12
CA ASP A 188 11.34 -1.63 -14.93
C ASP A 188 10.73 -2.14 -13.60
N ALA A 189 9.58 -2.82 -13.62
CA ALA A 189 8.88 -3.26 -12.42
C ALA A 189 9.65 -4.32 -11.61
N THR A 190 10.54 -5.07 -12.25
CA THR A 190 11.41 -6.04 -11.57
C THR A 190 12.29 -5.42 -10.49
N ALA A 191 12.69 -4.16 -10.65
CA ALA A 191 13.48 -3.44 -9.66
C ALA A 191 12.69 -3.12 -8.36
N LEU A 192 11.35 -3.10 -8.42
CA LEU A 192 10.49 -2.88 -7.26
C LEU A 192 10.26 -4.13 -6.41
N VAL A 193 10.61 -5.32 -6.90
CA VAL A 193 10.38 -6.60 -6.18
C VAL A 193 10.88 -6.59 -4.73
N PRO A 194 12.08 -6.05 -4.40
CA PRO A 194 12.55 -6.01 -3.02
C PRO A 194 11.66 -5.17 -2.09
N LEU A 195 10.96 -4.16 -2.62
CA LEU A 195 10.07 -3.30 -1.86
C LEU A 195 8.68 -3.92 -1.69
N LEU A 196 8.21 -4.70 -2.69
CA LEU A 196 6.86 -5.27 -2.76
C LEU A 196 6.73 -6.63 -2.08
N LYS A 197 7.84 -7.34 -1.85
CA LYS A 197 7.81 -8.61 -1.11
C LYS A 197 7.39 -8.39 0.35
N ASP A 198 6.80 -9.44 0.94
CA ASP A 198 6.38 -9.44 2.33
C ASP A 198 5.33 -8.35 2.66
N ASN A 199 4.34 -8.19 1.79
CA ASN A 199 3.26 -7.18 1.89
C ASN A 199 3.79 -5.74 1.90
N ALA A 200 4.64 -5.42 0.95
CA ALA A 200 5.23 -4.09 0.81
C ALA A 200 6.01 -3.60 2.05
N ALA A 201 6.65 -4.51 2.79
CA ALA A 201 7.43 -4.15 3.98
C ALA A 201 8.62 -3.20 3.66
N GLY A 202 8.94 -3.00 2.39
CA GLY A 202 9.99 -2.11 1.91
C GLY A 202 9.52 -0.68 1.56
N PHE A 203 8.19 -0.44 1.57
CA PHE A 203 7.61 0.89 1.34
C PHE A 203 7.29 1.70 2.60
#